data_9753109a94783be61a66e3799806e66b
#
_entry.id   9753109a94783be61a66e3799806e66b
#
_cell.length_a   1.000
_cell.length_b   1.000
_cell.length_c   1.000
_cell.angle_alpha   90.00
_cell.angle_beta   90.00
_cell.angle_gamma   90.00
#
_symmetry.space_group_name_H-M   'P 1'
#
loop_
_entity.id
_entity.type
_entity.pdbx_description
1 polymer ?
#
loop_
_entity_poly.entity_id
_entity_poly.type
_entity_poly.pdbx_seq_one_letter_code
_entity_poly.pdbx_strand_id
1 'polypeptide(L)'
;MEYKILQLKKTDEARKYLFLPYRENRVPEQDLYDVVYSGVMDSTGNTFADLERLFIMFNLNHPADFRGHSLSVSDVVAIEGKHYYCDSIGFVELNWL
;
A
#
# COMPACT_ATOMS: atom_id res chain seq x y z
N MET A 1 -3.22 9.26 13.30
CA MET A 1 -2.36 9.06 12.12
C MET A 1 -3.21 8.80 10.90
N GLU A 2 -3.03 9.61 9.89
CA GLU A 2 -3.71 9.42 8.61
C GLU A 2 -2.96 8.42 7.75
N TYR A 3 -3.70 7.57 7.05
CA TYR A 3 -3.12 6.62 6.11
C TYR A 3 -3.97 6.52 4.84
N LYS A 4 -3.35 6.05 3.76
CA LYS A 4 -4.05 5.77 2.50
C LYS A 4 -3.59 4.43 1.98
N ILE A 5 -4.51 3.71 1.36
CA ILE A 5 -4.21 2.47 0.65
C ILE A 5 -4.28 2.78 -0.84
N LEU A 6 -3.19 2.48 -1.54
CA LEU A 6 -3.09 2.67 -2.99
C LEU A 6 -2.95 1.32 -3.66
N GLN A 7 -3.73 1.10 -4.70
CA GLN A 7 -3.68 -0.13 -5.47
C GLN A 7 -3.53 0.20 -6.95
N LEU A 8 -2.85 -0.67 -7.68
CA LEU A 8 -2.60 -0.46 -9.11
C LEU A 8 -3.92 -0.31 -9.87
N LYS A 9 -3.93 0.63 -10.82
CA LYS A 9 -5.06 0.84 -11.70
C LYS A 9 -5.34 -0.44 -12.51
N LYS A 10 -6.58 -0.58 -12.95
CA LYS A 10 -6.99 -1.73 -13.76
C LYS A 10 -6.71 -1.49 -15.24
N THR A 11 -5.48 -1.12 -15.56
CA THR A 11 -4.99 -0.90 -16.91
C THR A 11 -3.95 -1.95 -17.26
N ASP A 12 -3.74 -2.18 -18.56
CA ASP A 12 -2.72 -3.14 -19.00
C ASP A 12 -1.33 -2.75 -18.53
N GLU A 13 -1.02 -1.46 -18.55
CA GLU A 13 0.27 -0.96 -18.08
C GLU A 13 0.48 -1.22 -16.59
N ALA A 14 -0.51 -0.90 -15.76
CA ALA A 14 -0.40 -1.10 -14.32
C ALA A 14 -0.38 -2.58 -13.95
N ARG A 15 -1.15 -3.41 -14.64
CA ARG A 15 -1.24 -4.85 -14.36
C ARG A 15 0.07 -5.59 -14.51
N LYS A 16 1.02 -5.06 -15.27
CA LYS A 16 2.35 -5.67 -15.42
C LYS A 16 3.10 -5.75 -14.09
N TYR A 17 2.73 -4.88 -13.15
CA TYR A 17 3.37 -4.81 -11.83
C TYR A 17 2.59 -5.55 -10.75
N LEU A 18 1.40 -6.03 -11.05
CA LEU A 18 0.51 -6.64 -10.05
C LEU A 18 1.17 -7.87 -9.43
N PHE A 19 1.24 -7.88 -8.10
CA PHE A 19 1.84 -8.95 -7.29
C PHE A 19 3.34 -9.16 -7.50
N LEU A 20 4.04 -8.21 -8.14
CA LEU A 20 5.50 -8.30 -8.27
C LEU A 20 6.18 -7.83 -6.99
N PRO A 21 7.18 -8.57 -6.49
CA PRO A 21 7.99 -8.11 -5.36
C PRO A 21 8.75 -6.84 -5.73
N TYR A 22 9.14 -6.10 -4.70
CA TYR A 22 9.92 -4.88 -4.88
C TYR A 22 11.24 -5.17 -5.61
N ARG A 23 11.54 -4.34 -6.61
CA ARG A 23 12.82 -4.35 -7.30
C ARG A 23 13.23 -2.92 -7.55
N GLU A 24 14.46 -2.57 -7.19
CA GLU A 24 14.95 -1.20 -7.21
C GLU A 24 14.74 -0.49 -8.56
N ASN A 25 14.89 -1.22 -9.66
CA ASN A 25 14.76 -0.66 -11.00
C ASN A 25 13.39 -0.93 -11.66
N ARG A 26 12.42 -1.42 -10.90
CA ARG A 26 11.12 -1.83 -11.44
C ARG A 26 9.95 -1.46 -10.53
N VAL A 27 10.08 -0.33 -9.86
CA VAL A 27 9.00 0.21 -9.04
C VAL A 27 8.01 0.92 -9.94
N PRO A 28 6.70 0.64 -9.83
CA PRO A 28 5.70 1.37 -10.59
C PRO A 28 5.72 2.86 -10.25
N GLU A 29 5.37 3.70 -11.20
CA GLU A 29 5.23 5.12 -10.96
C GLU A 29 3.93 5.40 -10.22
N GLN A 30 3.89 6.50 -9.48
CA GLN A 30 2.75 6.85 -8.64
C GLN A 30 1.45 6.99 -9.44
N ASP A 31 1.53 7.48 -10.68
CA ASP A 31 0.35 7.67 -11.52
C ASP A 31 -0.30 6.36 -11.99
N LEU A 32 0.35 5.23 -11.78
CA LEU A 32 -0.24 3.91 -12.05
C LEU A 32 -1.13 3.41 -10.90
N TYR A 33 -1.23 4.18 -9.80
CA TYR A 33 -2.00 3.81 -8.63
C TYR A 33 -3.23 4.68 -8.44
N ASP A 34 -4.28 4.07 -7.89
CA ASP A 34 -5.44 4.78 -7.37
C ASP A 34 -5.43 4.71 -5.86
N VAL A 35 -5.86 5.79 -5.21
CA VAL A 35 -6.14 5.74 -3.78
C VAL A 35 -7.48 5.06 -3.61
N VAL A 36 -7.47 3.86 -3.06
CA VAL A 36 -8.69 3.05 -2.89
C VAL A 36 -9.29 3.18 -1.50
N TYR A 37 -8.55 3.71 -0.55
CA TYR A 37 -9.07 3.97 0.78
C TYR A 37 -8.22 5.02 1.51
N SER A 38 -8.88 5.82 2.33
CA SER A 38 -8.22 6.77 3.24
C SER A 38 -8.84 6.63 4.62
N GLY A 39 -8.03 6.61 5.65
CA GLY A 39 -8.52 6.43 6.99
C GLY A 39 -7.60 7.05 8.04
N VAL A 40 -7.99 6.87 9.29
CA VAL A 40 -7.23 7.34 10.45
C VAL A 40 -7.14 6.22 11.46
N MET A 41 -5.99 6.04 12.06
CA MET A 41 -5.80 5.05 13.14
C MET A 41 -4.79 5.60 14.15
N ASP A 42 -4.77 5.01 15.34
CA ASP A 42 -3.77 5.33 16.34
C ASP A 42 -2.42 4.73 15.92
N SER A 43 -1.36 5.55 16.02
CA SER A 43 -0.01 5.08 15.73
C SER A 43 0.58 4.37 16.96
N THR A 44 1.36 3.31 16.69
CA THR A 44 2.15 2.65 17.76
C THR A 44 3.41 3.43 18.11
N GLY A 45 3.76 4.45 17.29
CA GLY A 45 5.04 5.14 17.39
C GLY A 45 6.15 4.48 16.57
N ASN A 46 5.85 3.37 15.89
CA ASN A 46 6.76 2.66 15.02
C ASN A 46 6.09 2.42 13.67
N THR A 47 6.65 3.02 12.61
CA THR A 47 6.03 2.98 11.28
C THR A 47 5.85 1.57 10.76
N PHE A 48 6.83 0.70 10.90
CA PHE A 48 6.70 -0.66 10.37
C PHE A 48 5.71 -1.50 11.17
N ALA A 49 5.57 -1.25 12.47
CA ALA A 49 4.51 -1.87 13.26
C ALA A 49 3.14 -1.39 12.81
N ASP A 50 3.01 -0.10 12.48
CA ASP A 50 1.76 0.45 11.96
C ASP A 50 1.41 -0.16 10.59
N LEU A 51 2.41 -0.35 9.71
CA LEU A 51 2.21 -0.99 8.42
C LEU A 51 1.74 -2.45 8.58
N GLU A 52 2.33 -3.19 9.51
CA GLU A 52 1.91 -4.56 9.79
C GLU A 52 0.46 -4.62 10.30
N ARG A 53 0.07 -3.69 11.15
CA ARG A 53 -1.32 -3.59 11.63
C ARG A 53 -2.29 -3.32 10.48
N LEU A 54 -1.92 -2.44 9.56
CA LEU A 54 -2.73 -2.16 8.38
C LEU A 54 -2.82 -3.38 7.47
N PHE A 55 -1.72 -4.11 7.29
CA PHE A 55 -1.72 -5.33 6.50
C PHE A 55 -2.71 -6.35 7.08
N ILE A 56 -2.65 -6.56 8.38
CA ILE A 56 -3.57 -7.49 9.06
C ILE A 56 -5.01 -7.01 8.92
N MET A 57 -5.27 -5.73 9.16
CA MET A 57 -6.61 -5.15 9.08
C MET A 57 -7.21 -5.34 7.68
N PHE A 58 -6.47 -5.01 6.63
CA PHE A 58 -7.00 -5.07 5.26
C PHE A 58 -6.99 -6.46 4.65
N ASN A 59 -6.49 -7.46 5.37
CA ASN A 59 -6.57 -8.85 4.95
C ASN A 59 -7.61 -9.66 5.76
N LEU A 60 -7.78 -9.33 7.04
CA LEU A 60 -8.64 -10.13 7.92
C LEU A 60 -9.90 -9.41 8.39
N ASN A 61 -9.88 -8.08 8.46
CA ASN A 61 -10.99 -7.32 9.02
C ASN A 61 -11.00 -5.89 8.50
N HIS A 62 -11.14 -5.75 7.18
CA HIS A 62 -11.13 -4.43 6.57
C HIS A 62 -12.36 -3.60 6.95
N PRO A 63 -12.27 -2.26 6.88
CA PRO A 63 -13.42 -1.39 7.09
C PRO A 63 -14.58 -1.73 6.14
N ALA A 64 -15.81 -1.57 6.62
CA ALA A 64 -17.00 -1.95 5.86
C ALA A 64 -17.16 -1.18 4.55
N ASP A 65 -16.61 0.03 4.46
CA ASP A 65 -16.66 0.86 3.27
C ASP A 65 -15.47 0.67 2.32
N PHE A 66 -14.58 -0.28 2.62
CA PHE A 66 -13.46 -0.60 1.73
C PHE A 66 -13.95 -1.42 0.54
N ARG A 67 -13.55 -1.00 -0.66
CA ARG A 67 -13.98 -1.64 -1.93
C ARG A 67 -12.83 -2.23 -2.74
N GLY A 68 -11.59 -2.06 -2.30
CA GLY A 68 -10.43 -2.64 -2.97
C GLY A 68 -10.27 -4.13 -2.68
N HIS A 69 -9.24 -4.75 -3.27
CA HIS A 69 -8.87 -6.12 -2.92
C HIS A 69 -8.03 -6.11 -1.64
N SER A 70 -7.85 -7.30 -1.02
CA SER A 70 -6.99 -7.45 0.15
C SER A 70 -5.61 -6.84 -0.11
N LEU A 71 -5.01 -6.27 0.92
CA LEU A 71 -3.68 -5.66 0.81
C LEU A 71 -2.67 -6.72 0.42
N SER A 72 -1.99 -6.52 -0.70
CA SER A 72 -1.17 -7.53 -1.35
C SER A 72 0.14 -6.95 -1.83
N VAL A 73 1.06 -7.84 -2.21
CA VAL A 73 2.32 -7.44 -2.85
C VAL A 73 2.03 -6.53 -4.05
N SER A 74 2.79 -5.47 -4.19
CA SER A 74 2.68 -4.36 -5.15
C SER A 74 1.74 -3.24 -4.73
N ASP A 75 0.92 -3.41 -3.71
CA ASP A 75 0.14 -2.31 -3.15
C ASP A 75 1.05 -1.33 -2.42
N VAL A 76 0.57 -0.11 -2.23
CA VAL A 76 1.31 0.92 -1.53
C VAL A 76 0.47 1.48 -0.38
N VAL A 77 1.10 1.68 0.76
CA VAL A 77 0.48 2.35 1.90
C VAL A 77 1.17 3.69 2.09
N ALA A 78 0.39 4.76 2.15
CA ALA A 78 0.89 6.09 2.45
C ALA A 78 0.61 6.42 3.92
N ILE A 79 1.64 6.84 4.64
CA ILE A 79 1.54 7.29 6.03
C ILE A 79 2.27 8.61 6.14
N GLU A 80 1.54 9.66 6.49
CA GLU A 80 2.11 10.98 6.76
C GLU A 80 3.06 11.47 5.65
N GLY A 81 2.64 11.33 4.39
CA GLY A 81 3.40 11.82 3.25
C GLY A 81 4.50 10.89 2.76
N LYS A 82 4.73 9.78 3.43
CA LYS A 82 5.68 8.76 2.98
C LYS A 82 4.93 7.58 2.40
N HIS A 83 5.54 6.91 1.42
CA HIS A 83 4.93 5.80 0.69
C HIS A 83 5.74 4.53 0.90
N TYR A 84 5.05 3.42 1.15
CA TYR A 84 5.67 2.14 1.44
C TYR A 84 5.10 1.06 0.53
N TYR A 85 5.98 0.42 -0.23
CA TYR A 85 5.63 -0.66 -1.15
C TYR A 85 5.46 -1.96 -0.38
N CYS A 86 4.34 -2.63 -0.56
CA CYS A 86 4.12 -3.95 0.05
C CYS A 86 4.93 -4.98 -0.73
N ASP A 87 5.92 -5.56 -0.07
CA ASP A 87 6.81 -6.56 -0.65
C ASP A 87 6.35 -7.97 -0.24
N SER A 88 7.02 -8.97 -0.74
CA SER A 88 6.73 -10.36 -0.36
C SER A 88 6.97 -10.62 1.13
N ILE A 89 7.88 -9.88 1.74
CA ILE A 89 8.11 -9.86 3.19
C ILE A 89 8.25 -8.40 3.62
N GLY A 90 7.23 -7.91 4.36
CA GLY A 90 7.27 -6.56 4.90
C GLY A 90 7.07 -5.47 3.85
N PHE A 91 7.59 -4.27 4.15
CA PHE A 91 7.38 -3.08 3.34
C PHE A 91 8.70 -2.39 3.04
N VAL A 92 8.78 -1.71 1.90
CA VAL A 92 9.94 -0.95 1.48
C VAL A 92 9.53 0.50 1.24
N GLU A 93 10.22 1.45 1.87
CA GLU A 93 9.93 2.87 1.66
C GLU A 93 10.30 3.27 0.23
N LEU A 94 9.38 3.99 -0.44
CA LEU A 94 9.58 4.49 -1.79
C LEU A 94 10.02 5.96 -1.76
N ASN A 95 10.75 6.36 -2.81
CA ASN A 95 11.19 7.75 -2.99
C ASN A 95 10.27 8.51 -3.95
N TRP A 96 8.98 8.33 -3.83
CA TRP A 96 8.03 9.12 -4.61
C TRP A 96 8.01 10.56 -4.10
N LEU A 97 7.99 11.47 -5.03
CA LEU A 97 7.92 12.90 -4.71
C LEU A 97 6.49 13.39 -4.62
#